data_60a9fb3939c5fb656e6b77f7ce573b1a
#
_entry.id   60a9fb3939c5fb656e6b77f7ce573b1a
#
_cell.length_a   1.000
_cell.length_b   1.000
_cell.length_c   1.000
_cell.angle_alpha   90.00
_cell.angle_beta   90.00
_cell.angle_gamma   90.00
#
_symmetry.space_group_name_H-M   'P 1'
#
loop_
_entity.id
_entity.type
_entity.pdbx_description
1 polymer ?
#
loop_
_entity_poly.entity_id
_entity_poly.type
_entity_poly.pdbx_seq_one_letter_code
_entity_poly.pdbx_strand_id
1 'polypeptide(L)'
;DAIAGDGDHGQGMRRGSASAAEAARNAATAGAGAGTVIAVAGDAWADTAGGTSGAIWGLILRGFGTAIGDAARIDVQAAAAAMQAALADVTQLGRARVGDKTLVDALVPFVDTLAAGAASGQDLAKAWRIAAERATEAADKTRDLSPRLGRARPLAARSIGHPDAGAVSLALVARTIADALEAQPRH
;
A
#
# COMPACT_ATOMS: atom_id res chain seq x y z
N ASP A 1 14.34 7.32 -5.26
CA ASP A 1 13.76 7.98 -6.43
C ASP A 1 14.73 9.01 -7.05
N ALA A 2 15.36 9.89 -6.26
CA ALA A 2 16.29 10.92 -6.75
C ALA A 2 17.50 10.37 -7.56
N ILE A 3 17.82 9.09 -7.41
CA ILE A 3 18.97 8.46 -8.10
C ILE A 3 18.54 7.79 -9.42
N ALA A 4 17.34 7.20 -9.43
CA ALA A 4 16.88 6.35 -10.53
C ALA A 4 15.46 6.71 -11.02
N GLY A 5 14.97 7.89 -10.69
CA GLY A 5 13.68 8.43 -11.12
C GLY A 5 13.79 9.93 -11.40
N ASP A 6 12.69 10.63 -11.32
CA ASP A 6 12.60 12.09 -11.45
C ASP A 6 12.67 12.84 -10.11
N GLY A 7 12.79 12.13 -8.99
CA GLY A 7 12.96 12.68 -7.66
C GLY A 7 11.67 13.23 -7.02
N ASP A 8 10.53 13.06 -7.66
CA ASP A 8 9.25 13.63 -7.20
C ASP A 8 8.40 12.69 -6.34
N HIS A 9 8.79 11.41 -6.21
CA HIS A 9 8.03 10.38 -5.50
C HIS A 9 7.66 10.80 -4.07
N GLY A 10 8.63 11.29 -3.30
CA GLY A 10 8.39 11.73 -1.92
C GLY A 10 7.42 12.91 -1.81
N GLN A 11 7.45 13.82 -2.79
CA GLN A 11 6.51 14.93 -2.84
C GLN A 11 5.09 14.46 -3.17
N GLY A 12 4.96 13.53 -4.13
CA GLY A 12 3.70 12.89 -4.46
C GLY A 12 3.10 12.16 -3.25
N MET A 13 3.90 11.35 -2.55
CA MET A 13 3.49 10.66 -1.32
C MET A 13 3.00 11.64 -0.25
N ARG A 14 3.73 12.73 -0.03
CA ARG A 14 3.34 13.75 0.96
C ARG A 14 2.03 14.45 0.59
N ARG A 15 1.84 14.85 -0.67
CA ARG A 15 0.59 15.47 -1.12
C ARG A 15 -0.58 14.50 -0.99
N GLY A 16 -0.44 13.29 -1.51
CA GLY A 16 -1.47 12.28 -1.48
C GLY A 16 -1.88 11.91 -0.05
N SER A 17 -0.92 11.64 0.83
CA SER A 17 -1.21 11.27 2.22
C SER A 17 -1.87 12.41 3.01
N ALA A 18 -1.48 13.66 2.79
CA ALA A 18 -2.09 14.80 3.45
C ALA A 18 -3.56 14.97 3.03
N SER A 19 -3.84 14.92 1.72
CA SER A 19 -5.20 15.01 1.18
C SER A 19 -6.07 13.83 1.61
N ALA A 20 -5.54 12.61 1.57
CA ALA A 20 -6.23 11.42 2.05
C ALA A 20 -6.60 11.53 3.54
N ALA A 21 -5.66 12.00 4.38
CA ALA A 21 -5.91 12.18 5.81
C ALA A 21 -6.96 13.25 6.10
N GLU A 22 -7.03 14.31 5.30
CA GLU A 22 -8.06 15.34 5.41
C GLU A 22 -9.42 14.79 5.02
N ALA A 23 -9.52 14.12 3.86
CA ALA A 23 -10.75 13.50 3.39
C ALA A 23 -11.29 12.45 4.37
N ALA A 24 -10.39 11.60 4.91
CA ALA A 24 -10.73 10.62 5.93
C ALA A 24 -11.31 11.25 7.20
N ARG A 25 -10.69 12.32 7.72
CA ARG A 25 -11.19 13.04 8.90
C ARG A 25 -12.57 13.65 8.65
N ASN A 26 -12.77 14.27 7.50
CA ASN A 26 -14.05 14.88 7.14
C ASN A 26 -15.16 13.83 7.04
N ALA A 27 -14.89 12.69 6.39
CA ALA A 27 -15.85 11.59 6.28
C ALA A 27 -16.16 10.98 7.65
N ALA A 28 -15.16 10.74 8.49
CA ALA A 28 -15.36 10.22 9.84
C ALA A 28 -16.17 11.18 10.71
N THR A 29 -15.92 12.49 10.63
CA THR A 29 -16.68 13.51 11.35
C THR A 29 -18.15 13.58 10.88
N ALA A 30 -18.39 13.28 9.60
CA ALA A 30 -19.73 13.17 9.04
C ALA A 30 -20.45 11.85 9.40
N GLY A 31 -19.80 10.95 10.16
CA GLY A 31 -20.37 9.69 10.60
C GLY A 31 -20.28 8.55 9.59
N ALA A 32 -19.43 8.66 8.58
CA ALA A 32 -19.20 7.58 7.62
C ALA A 32 -18.52 6.37 8.30
N GLY A 33 -18.84 5.17 7.81
CA GLY A 33 -18.20 3.94 8.26
C GLY A 33 -16.77 3.78 7.73
N ALA A 34 -16.07 2.80 8.25
CA ALA A 34 -14.64 2.60 8.00
C ALA A 34 -14.30 2.43 6.50
N GLY A 35 -15.09 1.66 5.77
CA GLY A 35 -14.89 1.44 4.35
C GLY A 35 -15.05 2.71 3.53
N THR A 36 -16.11 3.46 3.79
CA THR A 36 -16.35 4.77 3.16
C THR A 36 -15.21 5.74 3.46
N VAL A 37 -14.74 5.83 4.72
CA VAL A 37 -13.63 6.70 5.13
C VAL A 37 -12.36 6.37 4.33
N ILE A 38 -12.02 5.08 4.19
CA ILE A 38 -10.82 4.67 3.46
C ILE A 38 -11.00 4.88 1.94
N ALA A 39 -12.19 4.62 1.40
CA ALA A 39 -12.45 4.79 -0.03
C ALA A 39 -12.31 6.26 -0.47
N VAL A 40 -12.91 7.22 0.27
CA VAL A 40 -12.79 8.65 -0.05
C VAL A 40 -11.36 9.17 0.17
N ALA A 41 -10.62 8.60 1.12
CA ALA A 41 -9.19 8.88 1.27
C ALA A 41 -8.40 8.44 0.03
N GLY A 42 -8.74 7.29 -0.56
CA GLY A 42 -8.15 6.80 -1.80
C GLY A 42 -8.42 7.72 -2.99
N ASP A 43 -9.64 8.19 -3.14
CA ASP A 43 -10.01 9.14 -4.19
C ASP A 43 -9.23 10.46 -4.05
N ALA A 44 -9.17 11.03 -2.85
CA ALA A 44 -8.41 12.24 -2.56
C ALA A 44 -6.90 12.07 -2.79
N TRP A 45 -6.36 10.89 -2.51
CA TRP A 45 -4.96 10.56 -2.82
C TRP A 45 -4.71 10.56 -4.32
N ALA A 46 -5.55 9.87 -5.09
CA ALA A 46 -5.43 9.79 -6.55
C ALA A 46 -5.45 11.17 -7.21
N ASP A 47 -6.34 12.03 -6.74
CA ASP A 47 -6.54 13.37 -7.29
C ASP A 47 -5.34 14.31 -7.05
N THR A 48 -4.61 14.12 -5.95
CA THR A 48 -3.60 15.11 -5.51
C THR A 48 -2.16 14.64 -5.64
N ALA A 49 -1.88 13.35 -5.54
CA ALA A 49 -0.52 12.82 -5.59
C ALA A 49 0.09 12.95 -6.99
N GLY A 50 -0.73 12.81 -8.03
CA GLY A 50 -0.31 12.85 -9.42
C GLY A 50 0.46 11.61 -9.88
N GLY A 51 0.60 11.47 -11.19
CA GLY A 51 1.35 10.38 -11.83
C GLY A 51 0.76 8.99 -11.59
N THR A 52 1.47 7.97 -12.06
CA THR A 52 1.06 6.56 -11.90
C THR A 52 1.01 6.13 -10.43
N SER A 53 1.93 6.64 -9.60
CA SER A 53 1.94 6.33 -8.15
C SER A 53 0.67 6.80 -7.45
N GLY A 54 0.15 8.00 -7.79
CA GLY A 54 -1.09 8.50 -7.23
C GLY A 54 -2.26 7.59 -7.56
N ALA A 55 -2.40 7.19 -8.82
CA ALA A 55 -3.44 6.27 -9.25
C ALA A 55 -3.36 4.90 -8.54
N ILE A 56 -2.16 4.34 -8.39
CA ILE A 56 -1.97 3.05 -7.73
C ILE A 56 -2.36 3.13 -6.23
N TRP A 57 -1.93 4.17 -5.52
CA TRP A 57 -2.29 4.34 -4.11
C TRP A 57 -3.80 4.57 -3.94
N GLY A 58 -4.42 5.36 -4.83
CA GLY A 58 -5.85 5.53 -4.87
C GLY A 58 -6.60 4.22 -5.04
N LEU A 59 -6.15 3.36 -5.97
CA LEU A 59 -6.72 2.03 -6.17
C LEU A 59 -6.59 1.13 -4.94
N ILE A 60 -5.42 1.12 -4.29
CA ILE A 60 -5.21 0.31 -3.08
C ILE A 60 -6.18 0.73 -1.98
N LEU A 61 -6.25 2.02 -1.67
CA LEU A 61 -7.09 2.53 -0.59
C LEU A 61 -8.58 2.38 -0.93
N ARG A 62 -8.99 2.76 -2.14
CA ARG A 62 -10.38 2.65 -2.58
C ARG A 62 -10.84 1.18 -2.64
N GLY A 63 -10.03 0.31 -3.25
CA GLY A 63 -10.33 -1.12 -3.35
C GLY A 63 -10.45 -1.76 -1.98
N PHE A 64 -9.51 -1.48 -1.07
CA PHE A 64 -9.55 -1.95 0.29
C PHE A 64 -10.81 -1.44 1.02
N GLY A 65 -11.08 -0.12 0.99
CA GLY A 65 -12.24 0.48 1.64
C GLY A 65 -13.57 -0.09 1.12
N THR A 66 -13.69 -0.26 -0.20
CA THR A 66 -14.87 -0.85 -0.82
C THR A 66 -15.07 -2.31 -0.38
N ALA A 67 -14.01 -3.08 -0.31
CA ALA A 67 -14.08 -4.50 0.01
C ALA A 67 -14.41 -4.77 1.51
N ILE A 68 -13.87 -3.96 2.44
CA ILE A 68 -14.22 -4.11 3.87
C ILE A 68 -15.62 -3.58 4.19
N GLY A 69 -16.14 -2.62 3.40
CA GLY A 69 -17.40 -1.96 3.67
C GLY A 69 -17.43 -1.20 5.00
N ASP A 70 -18.61 -0.79 5.42
CA ASP A 70 -18.82 -0.02 6.66
C ASP A 70 -19.15 -0.92 7.87
N ALA A 71 -18.52 -2.10 7.93
CA ALA A 71 -18.67 -3.02 9.04
C ALA A 71 -18.13 -2.42 10.36
N ALA A 72 -18.79 -2.74 11.49
CA ALA A 72 -18.41 -2.23 12.81
C ALA A 72 -17.04 -2.77 13.29
N ARG A 73 -16.62 -3.91 12.80
CA ARG A 73 -15.31 -4.53 13.08
C ARG A 73 -14.70 -5.08 11.82
N ILE A 74 -13.40 -4.86 11.68
CA ILE A 74 -12.58 -5.44 10.61
C ILE A 74 -11.73 -6.53 11.27
N ASP A 75 -11.99 -7.77 10.92
CA ASP A 75 -11.13 -8.89 11.31
C ASP A 75 -10.03 -9.16 10.29
N VAL A 76 -9.15 -10.10 10.60
CA VAL A 76 -8.02 -10.43 9.74
C VAL A 76 -8.47 -11.05 8.41
N GLN A 77 -9.59 -11.78 8.39
CA GLN A 77 -10.14 -12.40 7.19
C GLN A 77 -10.65 -11.34 6.21
N ALA A 78 -11.43 -10.37 6.72
CA ALA A 78 -11.92 -9.25 5.93
C ALA A 78 -10.75 -8.38 5.39
N ALA A 79 -9.76 -8.07 6.23
CA ALA A 79 -8.59 -7.31 5.82
C ALA A 79 -7.76 -8.04 4.75
N ALA A 80 -7.54 -9.35 4.89
CA ALA A 80 -6.80 -10.14 3.92
C ALA A 80 -7.54 -10.22 2.58
N ALA A 81 -8.85 -10.47 2.59
CA ALA A 81 -9.66 -10.48 1.37
C ALA A 81 -9.66 -9.12 0.67
N ALA A 82 -9.76 -8.03 1.43
CA ALA A 82 -9.72 -6.67 0.89
C ALA A 82 -8.37 -6.33 0.26
N MET A 83 -7.26 -6.75 0.88
CA MET A 83 -5.92 -6.56 0.30
C MET A 83 -5.70 -7.42 -0.95
N GLN A 84 -6.27 -8.62 -1.02
CA GLN A 84 -6.26 -9.43 -2.23
C GLN A 84 -7.01 -8.76 -3.39
N ALA A 85 -8.19 -8.18 -3.12
CA ALA A 85 -8.94 -7.43 -4.11
C ALA A 85 -8.15 -6.21 -4.61
N ALA A 86 -7.57 -5.42 -3.70
CA ALA A 86 -6.74 -4.27 -4.05
C ALA A 86 -5.50 -4.66 -4.87
N LEU A 87 -4.86 -5.79 -4.57
CA LEU A 87 -3.74 -6.32 -5.36
C LEU A 87 -4.20 -6.69 -6.78
N ALA A 88 -5.37 -7.32 -6.93
CA ALA A 88 -5.93 -7.66 -8.24
C ALA A 88 -6.13 -6.41 -9.09
N ASP A 89 -6.73 -5.35 -8.54
CA ASP A 89 -6.96 -4.07 -9.23
C ASP A 89 -5.63 -3.43 -9.68
N VAL A 90 -4.64 -3.39 -8.78
CA VAL A 90 -3.31 -2.82 -9.09
C VAL A 90 -2.61 -3.60 -10.19
N THR A 91 -2.65 -4.92 -10.16
CA THR A 91 -1.99 -5.77 -11.15
C THR A 91 -2.69 -5.72 -12.51
N GLN A 92 -4.01 -5.63 -12.51
CA GLN A 92 -4.80 -5.47 -13.74
C GLN A 92 -4.51 -4.14 -14.44
N LEU A 93 -4.45 -3.03 -13.68
CA LEU A 93 -4.17 -1.71 -14.25
C LEU A 93 -2.69 -1.57 -14.66
N GLY A 94 -1.78 -1.89 -13.75
CA GLY A 94 -0.34 -1.64 -13.91
C GLY A 94 0.39 -2.68 -14.74
N ARG A 95 -0.18 -3.87 -14.92
CA ARG A 95 0.45 -5.04 -15.57
C ARG A 95 1.81 -5.41 -14.98
N ALA A 96 2.15 -4.85 -13.81
CA ALA A 96 3.40 -5.13 -13.10
C ALA A 96 3.35 -6.52 -12.47
N ARG A 97 4.50 -7.18 -12.44
CA ARG A 97 4.71 -8.50 -11.83
C ARG A 97 5.86 -8.43 -10.84
N VAL A 98 5.90 -9.38 -9.93
CA VAL A 98 7.07 -9.58 -9.07
C VAL A 98 8.32 -9.77 -9.95
N GLY A 99 9.38 -9.02 -9.65
CA GLY A 99 10.62 -8.98 -10.42
C GLY A 99 10.72 -7.80 -11.40
N ASP A 100 9.69 -6.96 -11.53
CA ASP A 100 9.70 -5.77 -12.38
C ASP A 100 10.28 -4.53 -11.71
N LYS A 101 10.64 -4.64 -10.42
CA LYS A 101 11.14 -3.55 -9.57
C LYS A 101 10.12 -2.43 -9.44
N THR A 102 9.01 -2.74 -8.79
CA THR A 102 7.88 -1.84 -8.55
C THR A 102 7.31 -2.04 -7.15
N LEU A 103 6.33 -1.24 -6.77
CA LEU A 103 5.52 -1.43 -5.55
C LEU A 103 4.98 -2.87 -5.43
N VAL A 104 4.67 -3.53 -6.55
CA VAL A 104 4.11 -4.90 -6.58
C VAL A 104 5.07 -5.92 -5.96
N ASP A 105 6.38 -5.69 -6.04
CA ASP A 105 7.40 -6.55 -5.43
C ASP A 105 7.30 -6.62 -3.90
N ALA A 106 6.75 -5.59 -3.26
CA ALA A 106 6.47 -5.57 -1.83
C ALA A 106 5.00 -5.91 -1.52
N LEU A 107 4.07 -5.50 -2.40
CA LEU A 107 2.64 -5.71 -2.18
C LEU A 107 2.25 -7.19 -2.22
N VAL A 108 2.75 -7.96 -3.18
CA VAL A 108 2.46 -9.40 -3.28
C VAL A 108 2.90 -10.15 -2.02
N PRO A 109 4.16 -10.07 -1.56
CA PRO A 109 4.57 -10.73 -0.32
C PRO A 109 3.80 -10.28 0.92
N PHE A 110 3.39 -9.00 0.99
CA PHE A 110 2.52 -8.49 2.05
C PHE A 110 1.17 -9.22 2.05
N VAL A 111 0.50 -9.25 0.90
CA VAL A 111 -0.84 -9.83 0.75
C VAL A 111 -0.82 -11.33 1.04
N ASP A 112 0.16 -12.05 0.49
CA ASP A 112 0.30 -13.50 0.72
C ASP A 112 0.53 -13.81 2.20
N THR A 113 1.36 -13.02 2.88
CA THR A 113 1.65 -13.21 4.30
C THR A 113 0.45 -12.88 5.17
N LEU A 114 -0.29 -11.83 4.86
CA LEU A 114 -1.53 -11.48 5.57
C LEU A 114 -2.60 -12.57 5.41
N ALA A 115 -2.75 -13.10 4.21
CA ALA A 115 -3.67 -14.20 3.92
C ALA A 115 -3.29 -15.48 4.68
N ALA A 116 -2.00 -15.80 4.79
CA ALA A 116 -1.52 -16.93 5.59
C ALA A 116 -1.80 -16.73 7.09
N GLY A 117 -1.63 -15.51 7.60
CA GLY A 117 -2.00 -15.12 8.97
C GLY A 117 -3.49 -15.31 9.24
N ALA A 118 -4.34 -14.87 8.31
CA ALA A 118 -5.79 -15.07 8.38
C ALA A 118 -6.17 -16.56 8.40
N ALA A 119 -5.59 -17.37 7.50
CA ALA A 119 -5.82 -18.80 7.44
C ALA A 119 -5.37 -19.53 8.73
N SER A 120 -4.36 -19.00 9.42
CA SER A 120 -3.85 -19.54 10.70
C SER A 120 -4.61 -19.03 11.93
N GLY A 121 -5.64 -18.21 11.76
CA GLY A 121 -6.44 -17.66 12.86
C GLY A 121 -5.70 -16.65 13.74
N GLN A 122 -4.70 -15.97 13.20
CA GLN A 122 -4.01 -14.89 13.92
C GLN A 122 -4.94 -13.69 14.10
N ASP A 123 -4.69 -12.88 15.14
CA ASP A 123 -5.32 -11.57 15.24
C ASP A 123 -4.80 -10.61 14.17
N LEU A 124 -5.62 -9.58 13.85
CA LEU A 124 -5.31 -8.65 12.77
C LEU A 124 -3.98 -7.91 12.99
N ALA A 125 -3.73 -7.41 14.21
CA ALA A 125 -2.53 -6.61 14.48
C ALA A 125 -1.25 -7.46 14.28
N LYS A 126 -1.25 -8.70 14.79
CA LYS A 126 -0.13 -9.63 14.64
C LYS A 126 0.09 -10.02 13.17
N ALA A 127 -0.98 -10.41 12.47
CA ALA A 127 -0.89 -10.83 11.07
C ALA A 127 -0.40 -9.66 10.19
N TRP A 128 -0.91 -8.45 10.42
CA TRP A 128 -0.48 -7.25 9.70
C TRP A 128 0.98 -6.90 9.96
N ARG A 129 1.45 -7.01 11.23
CA ARG A 129 2.85 -6.79 11.60
C ARG A 129 3.78 -7.71 10.81
N ILE A 130 3.50 -9.01 10.82
CA ILE A 130 4.31 -10.00 10.09
C ILE A 130 4.31 -9.72 8.59
N ALA A 131 3.15 -9.36 8.03
CA ALA A 131 3.04 -8.97 6.63
C ALA A 131 3.85 -7.70 6.30
N ALA A 132 3.83 -6.69 7.18
CA ALA A 132 4.59 -5.45 7.02
C ALA A 132 6.12 -5.68 7.08
N GLU A 133 6.58 -6.57 7.94
CA GLU A 133 7.97 -7.00 8.00
C GLU A 133 8.38 -7.70 6.69
N ARG A 134 7.54 -8.59 6.20
CA ARG A 134 7.78 -9.28 4.93
C ARG A 134 7.81 -8.33 3.74
N ALA A 135 6.93 -7.33 3.70
CA ALA A 135 6.97 -6.27 2.69
C ALA A 135 8.26 -5.44 2.77
N THR A 136 8.76 -5.18 3.98
CA THR A 136 10.01 -4.44 4.19
C THR A 136 11.22 -5.21 3.64
N GLU A 137 11.31 -6.50 3.93
CA GLU A 137 12.35 -7.36 3.37
C GLU A 137 12.29 -7.44 1.84
N ALA A 138 11.08 -7.55 1.30
CA ALA A 138 10.87 -7.61 -0.14
C ALA A 138 11.22 -6.27 -0.82
N ALA A 139 10.84 -5.14 -0.22
CA ALA A 139 11.21 -3.83 -0.71
C ALA A 139 12.74 -3.64 -0.76
N ASP A 140 13.46 -4.08 0.26
CA ASP A 140 14.93 -4.00 0.28
C ASP A 140 15.58 -4.85 -0.83
N LYS A 141 15.05 -6.04 -1.09
CA LYS A 141 15.53 -6.94 -2.15
C LYS A 141 15.35 -6.36 -3.56
N THR A 142 14.45 -5.39 -3.75
CA THR A 142 14.31 -4.75 -5.07
C THR A 142 15.57 -4.01 -5.53
N ARG A 143 16.53 -3.74 -4.63
CA ARG A 143 17.83 -3.15 -4.99
C ARG A 143 18.60 -3.99 -6.02
N ASP A 144 18.42 -5.30 -5.98
CA ASP A 144 19.13 -6.25 -6.84
C ASP A 144 18.42 -6.45 -8.19
N LEU A 145 17.22 -5.89 -8.35
CA LEU A 145 16.43 -5.97 -9.57
C LEU A 145 16.76 -4.83 -10.54
N SER A 146 16.58 -5.10 -11.82
CA SER A 146 16.58 -4.08 -12.87
C SER A 146 15.15 -3.65 -13.18
N PRO A 147 14.82 -2.35 -13.26
CA PRO A 147 13.47 -1.90 -13.53
C PRO A 147 13.04 -2.25 -14.95
N ARG A 148 11.88 -2.88 -15.06
CA ARG A 148 11.26 -3.25 -16.32
C ARG A 148 10.12 -2.34 -16.73
N LEU A 149 9.57 -1.59 -15.77
CA LEU A 149 8.45 -0.68 -15.93
C LEU A 149 8.74 0.69 -15.32
N GLY A 150 7.89 1.65 -15.62
CA GLY A 150 7.90 2.99 -15.02
C GLY A 150 9.08 3.87 -15.44
N ARG A 151 9.23 4.99 -14.72
CA ARG A 151 10.23 6.05 -15.02
C ARG A 151 11.67 5.62 -14.75
N ALA A 152 11.87 4.63 -13.89
CA ALA A 152 13.20 4.09 -13.61
C ALA A 152 13.77 3.25 -14.77
N ARG A 153 12.95 2.77 -15.71
CA ARG A 153 13.39 1.93 -16.83
C ARG A 153 14.50 2.57 -17.68
N PRO A 154 14.43 3.86 -18.11
CA PRO A 154 15.51 4.49 -18.85
C PRO A 154 16.81 4.65 -18.05
N LEU A 155 16.72 4.58 -16.71
CA LEU A 155 17.82 4.76 -15.77
C LEU A 155 18.21 3.44 -15.08
N ALA A 156 17.94 2.30 -15.72
CA ALA A 156 18.12 0.97 -15.14
C ALA A 156 19.49 0.75 -14.50
N ALA A 157 20.57 1.16 -15.19
CA ALA A 157 21.93 1.03 -14.68
C ALA A 157 22.18 1.82 -13.37
N ARG A 158 21.51 2.97 -13.19
CA ARG A 158 21.61 3.78 -11.96
C ARG A 158 20.75 3.24 -10.83
N SER A 159 19.72 2.45 -11.15
CA SER A 159 18.78 1.94 -10.15
C SER A 159 19.30 0.70 -9.43
N ILE A 160 20.26 -0.02 -9.99
CA ILE A 160 20.87 -1.20 -9.36
C ILE A 160 21.60 -0.75 -8.09
N GLY A 161 21.44 -1.52 -7.00
CA GLY A 161 21.95 -1.17 -5.67
C GLY A 161 21.02 -0.29 -4.85
N HIS A 162 19.95 0.26 -5.45
CA HIS A 162 18.95 1.09 -4.75
C HIS A 162 17.57 0.42 -4.80
N PRO A 163 16.84 0.35 -3.65
CA PRO A 163 15.50 -0.23 -3.64
C PRO A 163 14.50 0.64 -4.42
N ASP A 164 13.42 0.03 -4.88
CA ASP A 164 12.31 0.74 -5.52
C ASP A 164 11.60 1.68 -4.55
N ALA A 165 11.41 2.93 -4.96
CA ALA A 165 10.78 3.95 -4.11
C ALA A 165 9.32 3.60 -3.73
N GLY A 166 8.57 3.02 -4.67
CA GLY A 166 7.20 2.58 -4.43
C GLY A 166 7.12 1.42 -3.44
N ALA A 167 8.00 0.42 -3.58
CA ALA A 167 8.09 -0.71 -2.66
C ALA A 167 8.46 -0.26 -1.23
N VAL A 168 9.43 0.66 -1.10
CA VAL A 168 9.83 1.24 0.19
C VAL A 168 8.67 2.01 0.82
N SER A 169 7.95 2.81 0.04
CA SER A 169 6.79 3.56 0.54
C SER A 169 5.67 2.64 1.01
N LEU A 170 5.40 1.54 0.28
CA LEU A 170 4.41 0.54 0.70
C LEU A 170 4.80 -0.07 2.05
N ALA A 171 6.04 -0.51 2.18
CA ALA A 171 6.54 -1.10 3.43
C ALA A 171 6.44 -0.12 4.61
N LEU A 172 6.76 1.17 4.38
CA LEU A 172 6.64 2.22 5.39
C LEU A 172 5.18 2.41 5.84
N VAL A 173 4.25 2.51 4.90
CA VAL A 173 2.81 2.66 5.21
C VAL A 173 2.30 1.42 5.94
N ALA A 174 2.64 0.22 5.48
CA ALA A 174 2.23 -1.02 6.13
C ALA A 174 2.73 -1.12 7.58
N ARG A 175 3.97 -0.71 7.85
CA ARG A 175 4.53 -0.65 9.22
C ARG A 175 3.82 0.37 10.09
N THR A 176 3.55 1.57 9.56
CA THR A 176 2.83 2.62 10.29
C THR A 176 1.42 2.15 10.69
N ILE A 177 0.74 1.41 9.80
CA ILE A 177 -0.56 0.82 10.12
C ILE A 177 -0.41 -0.26 11.19
N ALA A 178 0.64 -1.10 11.13
CA ALA A 178 0.91 -2.10 12.16
C ALA A 178 1.09 -1.44 13.55
N ASP A 179 1.88 -0.36 13.63
CA ASP A 179 2.08 0.39 14.87
C ASP A 179 0.75 0.94 15.42
N ALA A 180 -0.12 1.45 14.54
CA ALA A 180 -1.44 1.95 14.91
C ALA A 180 -2.38 0.83 15.40
N LEU A 181 -2.36 -0.34 14.76
CA LEU A 181 -3.16 -1.49 15.18
C LEU A 181 -2.73 -2.04 16.54
N GLU A 182 -1.43 -2.09 16.81
CA GLU A 182 -0.89 -2.55 18.10
C GLU A 182 -1.12 -1.55 19.24
N ALA A 183 -1.21 -0.26 18.94
CA ALA A 183 -1.50 0.79 19.92
C ALA A 183 -2.97 0.83 20.37
N GLN A 184 -3.88 0.13 19.66
CA GLN A 184 -5.29 0.07 20.05
C GLN A 184 -5.48 -0.80 21.30
N PRO A 185 -6.29 -0.36 22.29
CA PRO A 185 -6.63 -1.21 23.43
C PRO A 185 -7.34 -2.48 22.94
N ARG A 186 -6.85 -3.62 23.42
CA ARG A 186 -7.51 -4.92 23.15
C ARG A 186 -8.82 -4.97 23.96
N HIS A 187 -9.93 -4.92 23.28
CA HIS A 187 -11.25 -5.08 23.87
C HIS A 187 -11.73 -6.53 23.81
#